data_d9d2b49b88c49cfd11af741dfced7fa1
#
_entry.id   d9d2b49b88c49cfd11af741dfced7fa1
#
_cell.length_a   1.000
_cell.length_b   1.000
_cell.length_c   1.000
_cell.angle_alpha   90.00
_cell.angle_beta   90.00
_cell.angle_gamma   90.00
#
_symmetry.space_group_name_H-M   'P 1'
#
loop_
_entity.id
_entity.type
_entity.pdbx_description
1 polymer ?
#
loop_
_entity_poly.entity_id
_entity_poly.type
_entity_poly.pdbx_seq_one_letter_code
_entity_poly.pdbx_strand_id
1 'polypeptide(L)' 'MSDNDPGPHSMIYAQVEPERIADVNWIMEGYEHLAMVSTVDGTSGLIKFYATPDTYFDTMDIIENMPFRVEVVESFANEW' A
#
# COMPACT_ATOMS: atom_id res chain seq x y z
N MET A 1 22.06 -1.55 10.40
CA MET A 1 21.02 -1.36 9.44
C MET A 1 21.58 -1.29 8.04
N SER A 2 20.90 -1.83 7.12
CA SER A 2 21.34 -1.77 5.74
C SER A 2 21.15 -0.37 5.18
N ASP A 3 22.10 0.07 4.39
CA ASP A 3 21.95 1.35 3.73
C ASP A 3 20.83 1.34 2.72
N ASN A 4 20.41 0.16 2.29
CA ASN A 4 19.31 0.05 1.34
C ASN A 4 17.98 0.18 2.03
N ASP A 5 17.96 0.08 3.32
CA ASP A 5 16.74 0.23 4.08
C ASP A 5 16.48 1.72 4.21
N PRO A 6 15.36 2.20 3.73
CA PRO A 6 15.08 3.64 3.86
C PRO A 6 14.80 4.06 5.27
N GLY A 7 15.04 3.19 6.24
CA GLY A 7 14.75 3.50 7.62
C GLY A 7 13.30 3.13 7.93
N PRO A 8 12.71 3.82 8.89
CA PRO A 8 11.34 3.50 9.28
C PRO A 8 10.41 3.65 8.09
N HIS A 9 9.56 2.68 7.92
CA HIS A 9 8.54 2.75 6.90
C HIS A 9 7.35 1.96 7.37
N SER A 10 6.23 2.28 6.81
CA SER A 10 4.98 1.66 7.16
C SER A 10 4.51 0.87 5.97
N MET A 11 4.06 -0.34 6.21
CA MET A 11 3.60 -1.21 5.14
C MET A 11 2.18 -1.62 5.40
N ILE A 12 1.39 -1.66 4.34
CA ILE A 12 0.00 -2.06 4.41
C ILE A 12 -0.22 -3.16 3.40
N TYR A 13 -0.61 -4.33 3.86
CA TYR A 13 -0.97 -5.43 2.98
C TYR A 13 -2.47 -5.43 2.81
N ALA A 14 -2.91 -5.53 1.58
CA ALA A 14 -4.33 -5.47 1.28
C ALA A 14 -4.69 -6.51 0.24
N GLN A 15 -5.94 -6.91 0.28
CA GLN A 15 -6.49 -7.91 -0.63
C GLN A 15 -7.53 -7.24 -1.50
N VAL A 16 -7.39 -7.40 -2.81
CA VAL A 16 -8.39 -6.92 -3.77
C VAL A 16 -8.69 -8.05 -4.73
N GLU A 17 -9.74 -7.90 -5.51
CA GLU A 17 -9.98 -8.84 -6.59
C GLU A 17 -8.83 -8.67 -7.59
N PRO A 18 -8.30 -9.78 -8.13
CA PRO A 18 -7.13 -9.68 -8.98
C PRO A 18 -7.28 -8.70 -10.14
N GLU A 19 -8.47 -8.61 -10.71
CA GLU A 19 -8.69 -7.69 -11.82
C GLU A 19 -8.65 -6.23 -11.37
N ARG A 20 -8.66 -5.97 -10.07
CA ARG A 20 -8.58 -4.60 -9.56
C ARG A 20 -7.16 -4.12 -9.32
N ILE A 21 -6.18 -5.01 -9.45
CA ILE A 21 -4.79 -4.63 -9.21
C ILE A 21 -4.38 -3.51 -10.15
N ALA A 22 -4.77 -3.60 -11.42
CA ALA A 22 -4.43 -2.55 -12.38
C ALA A 22 -5.07 -1.23 -11.99
N ASP A 23 -6.31 -1.27 -11.49
CA ASP A 23 -6.98 -0.07 -11.05
C ASP A 23 -6.29 0.56 -9.84
N VAL A 24 -5.83 -0.27 -8.92
CA VAL A 24 -5.10 0.23 -7.76
C VAL A 24 -3.82 0.91 -8.21
N ASN A 25 -3.07 0.28 -9.11
CA ASN A 25 -1.84 0.87 -9.62
C ASN A 25 -2.12 2.21 -10.28
N TRP A 26 -3.20 2.29 -11.05
CA TRP A 26 -3.54 3.51 -11.76
C TRP A 26 -3.88 4.62 -10.78
N ILE A 27 -4.66 4.31 -9.75
CA ILE A 27 -5.01 5.30 -8.74
C ILE A 27 -3.77 5.75 -7.99
N MET A 28 -2.92 4.81 -7.60
CA MET A 28 -1.74 5.16 -6.81
C MET A 28 -0.70 5.93 -7.60
N GLU A 29 -0.75 5.90 -8.92
CA GLU A 29 0.13 6.74 -9.71
C GLU A 29 -0.09 8.22 -9.39
N GLY A 30 -1.29 8.59 -9.00
CA GLY A 30 -1.57 9.96 -8.62
C GLY A 30 -1.11 10.30 -7.22
N TYR A 31 -0.67 9.30 -6.47
CA TYR A 31 -0.30 9.48 -5.07
C TYR A 31 1.09 8.95 -4.77
N GLU A 32 1.97 8.98 -5.76
CA GLU A 32 3.32 8.44 -5.59
C GLU A 32 4.09 9.14 -4.47
N HIS A 33 3.72 10.36 -4.18
CA HIS A 33 4.38 11.09 -3.11
C HIS A 33 3.98 10.59 -1.73
N LEU A 34 2.95 9.76 -1.65
CA LEU A 34 2.50 9.21 -0.37
C LEU A 34 2.93 7.77 -0.19
N ALA A 35 2.82 6.96 -1.23
CA ALA A 35 3.11 5.55 -1.10
C ALA A 35 3.34 4.94 -2.47
N MET A 36 4.03 3.81 -2.46
CA MET A 36 4.20 3.00 -3.65
C MET A 36 3.47 1.68 -3.42
N VAL A 37 2.96 1.09 -4.50
CA VAL A 37 2.25 -0.16 -4.40
C VAL A 37 3.01 -1.23 -5.16
N SER A 38 2.98 -2.44 -4.63
CA SER A 38 3.64 -3.58 -5.25
C SER A 38 2.71 -4.78 -5.15
N THR A 39 2.73 -5.62 -6.18
CA THR A 39 1.93 -6.83 -6.18
C THR A 39 2.70 -7.93 -5.47
N VAL A 40 2.10 -8.50 -4.45
CA VAL A 40 2.69 -9.63 -3.73
C VAL A 40 2.29 -10.93 -4.40
N ASP A 41 1.01 -11.07 -4.71
CA ASP A 41 0.49 -12.27 -5.36
C ASP A 41 -0.63 -11.84 -6.29
N GLY A 42 -0.32 -11.82 -7.59
CA GLY A 42 -1.29 -11.37 -8.58
C GLY A 42 -2.47 -12.30 -8.74
N THR A 43 -2.27 -13.59 -8.46
CA THR A 43 -3.33 -14.56 -8.61
C THR A 43 -4.42 -14.37 -7.58
N SER A 44 -4.03 -14.10 -6.34
CA SER A 44 -5.00 -13.93 -5.27
C SER A 44 -5.42 -12.48 -5.09
N GLY A 45 -4.67 -11.54 -5.66
CA GLY A 45 -4.97 -10.13 -5.49
C GLY A 45 -4.35 -9.52 -4.26
N LEU A 46 -3.28 -10.10 -3.78
CA LEU A 46 -2.59 -9.58 -2.59
C LEU A 46 -1.59 -8.52 -3.03
N ILE A 47 -1.72 -7.32 -2.48
CA ILE A 47 -0.86 -6.20 -2.81
C ILE A 47 -0.32 -5.59 -1.53
N LYS A 48 0.70 -4.78 -1.71
CA LYS A 48 1.40 -4.17 -0.58
C LYS A 48 1.65 -2.70 -0.90
N PHE A 49 1.38 -1.84 0.07
CA PHE A 49 1.67 -0.42 -0.06
C PHE A 49 2.85 -0.08 0.83
N TYR A 50 3.81 0.63 0.27
CA TYR A 50 4.96 1.13 1.02
C TYR A 50 4.73 2.60 1.31
N ALA A 51 4.59 2.93 2.58
CA ALA A 51 4.43 4.32 3.00
C ALA A 51 5.52 4.65 4.01
N THR A 52 5.55 5.88 4.45
CA THR A 52 6.43 6.29 5.54
C THR A 52 5.55 6.56 6.75
N PRO A 53 6.15 6.73 7.93
CA PRO A 53 5.34 7.10 9.10
C PRO A 53 4.55 8.38 8.87
N ASP A 54 5.14 9.33 8.14
CA ASP A 54 4.47 10.60 7.87
C ASP A 54 3.28 10.45 6.95
N THR A 55 3.31 9.48 6.06
CA THR A 55 2.27 9.33 5.05
C THR A 55 1.36 8.13 5.32
N TYR A 56 1.57 7.44 6.42
CA TYR A 56 0.83 6.20 6.71
C TYR A 56 -0.68 6.44 6.76
N PHE A 57 -1.09 7.45 7.52
CA PHE A 57 -2.52 7.68 7.69
C PHE A 57 -3.16 8.23 6.43
N ASP A 58 -2.42 9.05 5.69
CA ASP A 58 -2.92 9.53 4.40
C ASP A 58 -3.10 8.38 3.43
N THR A 59 -2.15 7.45 3.42
CA THR A 59 -2.24 6.28 2.55
C THR A 59 -3.42 5.41 2.95
N MET A 60 -3.59 5.18 4.24
CA MET A 60 -4.71 4.37 4.71
C MET A 60 -6.05 5.00 4.32
N ASP A 61 -6.13 6.33 4.39
CA ASP A 61 -7.32 7.05 4.01
C ASP A 61 -7.64 6.83 2.53
N ILE A 62 -6.62 6.88 1.68
CA ILE A 62 -6.82 6.63 0.26
C ILE A 62 -7.31 5.21 0.03
N ILE A 63 -6.74 4.25 0.72
CA ILE A 63 -7.13 2.85 0.58
C ILE A 63 -8.59 2.67 0.97
N GLU A 64 -9.00 3.31 2.06
CA GLU A 64 -10.37 3.15 2.56
C GLU A 64 -11.39 3.84 1.67
N ASN A 65 -10.95 4.76 0.83
CA ASN A 65 -11.85 5.50 -0.04
C ASN A 65 -11.77 5.08 -1.50
N MET A 66 -11.17 3.94 -1.76
CA MET A 66 -11.12 3.44 -3.14
C MET A 66 -12.51 3.05 -3.60
N PRO A 67 -12.81 3.20 -4.90
CA PRO A 67 -14.14 2.96 -5.44
C PRO A 67 -14.48 1.48 -5.60
N PHE A 68 -13.75 0.61 -4.94
CA PHE A 68 -14.04 -0.81 -4.95
C PHE A 68 -13.54 -1.37 -3.63
N ARG A 69 -13.85 -2.63 -3.39
CA ARG A 69 -13.52 -3.24 -2.12
C ARG A 69 -12.03 -3.49 -2.01
N VAL A 70 -11.42 -2.97 -0.97
CA VAL A 70 -10.03 -3.25 -0.61
C VAL A 70 -10.04 -3.65 0.84
N GLU A 71 -9.56 -4.84 1.11
CA GLU A 71 -9.54 -5.35 2.47
C GLU A 71 -8.12 -5.31 3.00
N VAL A 72 -7.90 -4.53 4.05
CA VAL A 72 -6.59 -4.45 4.66
C VAL A 72 -6.39 -5.73 5.46
N VAL A 73 -5.37 -6.50 5.07
CA VAL A 73 -5.08 -7.77 5.71
C VAL A 73 -4.17 -7.57 6.91
N GLU A 74 -3.17 -6.71 6.72
CA GLU A 74 -2.18 -6.49 7.75
C GLU A 74 -1.51 -5.16 7.50
N SER A 75 -1.17 -4.44 8.57
CA SER A 75 -0.47 -3.19 8.41
C SER A 75 0.54 -3.03 9.53
N PHE A 76 1.64 -2.38 9.21
CA PHE A 76 2.71 -2.14 10.15
C PHE A 76 3.01 -0.66 10.15
N ALA A 77 2.66 0.02 11.22
CA ALA A 77 3.06 1.41 11.41
C ALA A 77 4.37 1.36 12.15
N ASN A 78 5.43 1.69 11.46
CA ASN A 78 6.75 1.60 12.05
C ASN A 78 6.95 2.72 13.05
N GLU A 79 7.47 2.39 14.22
CA GLU A 79 7.57 3.34 15.30
C GLU A 79 8.98 3.69 15.68
N TRP A 80 9.90 3.50 14.85
CA TRP A 80 11.32 3.72 15.16
C TRP A 80 11.57 4.91 16.09
#